data_8d9d30a3841e0e610a6ab6ee0d069760
#
_entry.id   8d9d30a3841e0e610a6ab6ee0d069760
#
_cell.length_a   1.000
_cell.length_b   1.000
_cell.length_c   1.000
_cell.angle_alpha   90.00
_cell.angle_beta   90.00
_cell.angle_gamma   90.00
#
_symmetry.space_group_name_H-M   'P 1'
#
loop_
_entity.id
_entity.type
_entity.pdbx_description
1 polymer ?
#
loop_
_entity_poly.entity_id
_entity_poly.type
_entity_poly.pdbx_seq_one_letter_code
_entity_poly.pdbx_strand_id
1 'polypeptide(L)'
;MATLRKRNDKWHVQVRRKHHPSMTKTFLSKKVAQKWIREIESKIDQGCLIQSNAHSSITLKQLILRYMEEVLVKKKSCFNEMIILKAFMRERFVNNPMTQISSQHFANYRDKRLQVVKPATLLRELSIVQHLYSIASKEWDMNIPNPIKNIQKPSLNNRRERRLTNEEYNFLVKGNRPQAVLRNIIEVALETAMRRGEILNIQTEHIKEQTLLIPITKNGDERTIPLTKRALYILENTQLPFPMSANAVRLAWDRLKKKGNIKDLHFHDLRHEAISRFFEKGLSIPEVALISGHKDVRMLFRYTHLKAEDILRKL
;
A
#
# COMPACT_ATOMS: atom_id res chain seq x y z
N MET A 1 -46.36 15.80 -0.63
CA MET A 1 -47.14 16.51 -1.67
C MET A 1 -46.30 17.64 -2.26
N ALA A 2 -46.30 17.76 -3.59
CA ALA A 2 -45.63 18.88 -4.26
C ALA A 2 -46.64 20.02 -4.46
N THR A 3 -46.21 21.26 -4.22
CA THR A 3 -46.99 22.46 -4.47
C THR A 3 -46.37 23.26 -5.61
N LEU A 4 -47.18 23.61 -6.61
CA LEU A 4 -46.77 24.38 -7.78
C LEU A 4 -47.56 25.70 -7.82
N ARG A 5 -46.86 26.83 -7.76
CA ARG A 5 -47.49 28.16 -7.78
C ARG A 5 -46.80 29.07 -8.79
N LYS A 6 -47.59 29.90 -9.50
CA LYS A 6 -47.06 30.97 -10.37
C LYS A 6 -46.86 32.24 -9.56
N ARG A 7 -45.66 32.83 -9.55
CA ARG A 7 -45.32 34.13 -8.93
C ARG A 7 -44.39 34.91 -9.88
N ASN A 8 -44.70 36.15 -10.17
CA ASN A 8 -43.91 37.03 -11.03
C ASN A 8 -43.41 36.34 -12.29
N ASP A 9 -44.35 35.78 -13.07
CA ASP A 9 -44.14 35.03 -14.32
C ASP A 9 -43.20 33.79 -14.24
N LYS A 10 -42.86 33.38 -13.06
CA LYS A 10 -42.09 32.17 -12.80
C LYS A 10 -42.90 31.16 -12.03
N TRP A 11 -42.60 29.86 -12.25
CA TRP A 11 -43.21 28.73 -11.59
C TRP A 11 -42.40 28.33 -10.39
N HIS A 12 -42.93 28.57 -9.18
CA HIS A 12 -42.32 28.18 -7.91
C HIS A 12 -42.86 26.82 -7.50
N VAL A 13 -41.94 25.88 -7.30
CA VAL A 13 -42.23 24.48 -6.85
C VAL A 13 -41.73 24.31 -5.44
N GLN A 14 -42.54 23.63 -4.62
CA GLN A 14 -42.12 23.15 -3.29
C GLN A 14 -42.58 21.71 -3.13
N VAL A 15 -41.62 20.78 -2.89
CA VAL A 15 -41.89 19.38 -2.59
C VAL A 15 -41.66 19.15 -1.10
N ARG A 16 -42.69 18.68 -0.40
CA ARG A 16 -42.65 18.30 1.02
C ARG A 16 -43.07 16.85 1.19
N ARG A 17 -42.26 16.04 1.84
CA ARG A 17 -42.58 14.66 2.25
C ARG A 17 -42.18 14.45 3.69
N LYS A 18 -42.93 13.62 4.41
CA LYS A 18 -42.63 13.24 5.79
C LYS A 18 -41.25 12.60 5.84
N HIS A 19 -40.41 12.99 6.78
CA HIS A 19 -39.02 12.55 6.95
C HIS A 19 -38.02 12.98 5.86
N HIS A 20 -38.38 13.94 4.98
CA HIS A 20 -37.49 14.51 3.98
C HIS A 20 -37.43 16.04 4.08
N PRO A 21 -36.26 16.66 3.85
CA PRO A 21 -36.15 18.10 3.82
C PRO A 21 -37.02 18.68 2.69
N SER A 22 -37.64 19.82 2.98
CA SER A 22 -38.45 20.56 1.97
C SER A 22 -37.54 21.09 0.85
N MET A 23 -37.88 20.72 -0.41
CA MET A 23 -37.16 21.21 -1.57
C MET A 23 -37.96 22.24 -2.34
N THR A 24 -37.33 23.40 -2.66
CA THR A 24 -37.95 24.47 -3.44
C THR A 24 -37.09 24.82 -4.64
N LYS A 25 -37.75 25.05 -5.78
CA LYS A 25 -37.06 25.50 -7.02
C LYS A 25 -38.01 26.33 -7.88
N THR A 26 -37.47 27.30 -8.62
CA THR A 26 -38.24 28.21 -9.47
C THR A 26 -37.87 27.95 -10.94
N PHE A 27 -38.88 27.90 -11.82
CA PHE A 27 -38.76 27.61 -13.24
C PHE A 27 -39.46 28.66 -14.09
N LEU A 28 -39.00 28.86 -15.32
CA LEU A 28 -39.63 29.71 -16.30
C LEU A 28 -40.83 29.02 -16.99
N SER A 29 -40.81 27.71 -17.09
CA SER A 29 -41.84 26.92 -17.78
C SER A 29 -42.56 26.00 -16.83
N LYS A 30 -43.89 25.91 -16.92
CA LYS A 30 -44.76 24.97 -16.17
C LYS A 30 -44.38 23.51 -16.47
N LYS A 31 -44.10 23.20 -17.73
CA LYS A 31 -43.76 21.84 -18.18
C LYS A 31 -42.45 21.35 -17.53
N VAL A 32 -41.46 22.22 -17.47
CA VAL A 32 -40.17 21.92 -16.81
C VAL A 32 -40.33 21.75 -15.30
N ALA A 33 -41.14 22.60 -14.68
CA ALA A 33 -41.48 22.49 -13.26
C ALA A 33 -42.15 21.16 -12.91
N GLN A 34 -43.10 20.71 -13.72
CA GLN A 34 -43.79 19.42 -13.55
C GLN A 34 -42.86 18.24 -13.77
N LYS A 35 -41.97 18.32 -14.76
CA LYS A 35 -40.94 17.27 -14.97
C LYS A 35 -40.04 17.14 -13.74
N TRP A 36 -39.58 18.23 -13.20
CA TRP A 36 -38.74 18.25 -11.99
C TRP A 36 -39.48 17.67 -10.77
N ILE A 37 -40.78 17.98 -10.58
CA ILE A 37 -41.58 17.36 -9.50
C ILE A 37 -41.56 15.84 -9.61
N ARG A 38 -41.86 15.29 -10.79
CA ARG A 38 -41.89 13.82 -11.01
C ARG A 38 -40.52 13.18 -10.75
N GLU A 39 -39.45 13.82 -11.20
CA GLU A 39 -38.09 13.32 -10.95
C GLU A 39 -37.74 13.30 -9.46
N ILE A 40 -38.12 14.33 -8.71
CA ILE A 40 -37.86 14.38 -7.25
C ILE A 40 -38.73 13.38 -6.51
N GLU A 41 -40.02 13.29 -6.80
CA GLU A 41 -40.91 12.33 -6.16
C GLU A 41 -40.49 10.88 -6.47
N SER A 42 -40.11 10.58 -7.72
CA SER A 42 -39.56 9.26 -8.08
C SER A 42 -38.28 8.92 -7.30
N LYS A 43 -37.38 9.89 -7.13
CA LYS A 43 -36.15 9.70 -6.34
C LYS A 43 -36.44 9.48 -4.85
N ILE A 44 -37.43 10.14 -4.32
CA ILE A 44 -37.88 9.95 -2.92
C ILE A 44 -38.50 8.54 -2.76
N ASP A 45 -39.36 8.16 -3.68
CA ASP A 45 -40.05 6.86 -3.64
C ASP A 45 -39.12 5.66 -3.86
N GLN A 46 -38.01 5.85 -4.61
CA GLN A 46 -36.93 4.89 -4.78
C GLN A 46 -35.94 4.82 -3.58
N GLY A 47 -36.17 5.62 -2.52
CA GLY A 47 -35.24 5.69 -1.40
C GLY A 47 -33.89 6.33 -1.75
N CYS A 48 -33.75 6.90 -2.96
CA CYS A 48 -32.59 7.67 -3.37
C CYS A 48 -32.69 9.07 -2.77
N LEU A 49 -32.47 9.15 -1.45
CA LEU A 49 -32.49 10.42 -0.73
C LEU A 49 -31.46 11.37 -1.29
N ILE A 50 -31.92 12.54 -1.68
CA ILE A 50 -31.11 13.73 -1.69
C ILE A 50 -30.89 14.07 -0.21
N GLN A 51 -29.87 13.47 0.41
CA GLN A 51 -29.39 13.96 1.70
C GLN A 51 -29.13 15.45 1.54
N SER A 52 -29.72 16.21 2.45
CA SER A 52 -29.55 17.67 2.52
C SER A 52 -28.06 18.03 2.36
N ASN A 53 -27.80 19.13 1.69
CA ASN A 53 -26.48 19.69 1.37
C ASN A 53 -25.54 19.96 2.57
N ALA A 54 -25.71 19.25 3.70
CA ALA A 54 -24.84 19.39 4.88
C ALA A 54 -23.36 19.11 4.56
N HIS A 55 -23.09 18.29 3.54
CA HIS A 55 -21.71 17.98 3.11
C HIS A 55 -21.26 18.75 1.85
N SER A 56 -22.10 19.61 1.28
CA SER A 56 -21.78 20.34 0.05
C SER A 56 -20.67 21.39 0.22
N SER A 57 -20.44 21.84 1.43
CA SER A 57 -19.39 22.82 1.79
C SER A 57 -18.09 22.20 2.26
N ILE A 58 -18.07 20.88 2.58
CA ILE A 58 -16.86 20.20 3.06
C ILE A 58 -15.83 20.12 1.94
N THR A 59 -14.61 20.59 2.21
CA THR A 59 -13.49 20.51 1.28
C THR A 59 -12.73 19.17 1.43
N LEU A 60 -12.01 18.76 0.38
CA LEU A 60 -11.15 17.58 0.46
C LEU A 60 -10.06 17.77 1.52
N LYS A 61 -9.58 19.00 1.73
CA LYS A 61 -8.60 19.30 2.79
C LYS A 61 -9.16 19.00 4.18
N GLN A 62 -10.39 19.41 4.47
CA GLN A 62 -11.03 19.11 5.76
C GLN A 62 -11.22 17.60 5.95
N LEU A 63 -11.57 16.90 4.88
CA LEU A 63 -11.71 15.45 4.91
C LEU A 63 -10.37 14.74 5.17
N ILE A 64 -9.28 15.22 4.57
CA ILE A 64 -7.92 14.71 4.82
C ILE A 64 -7.52 14.96 6.28
N LEU A 65 -7.78 16.12 6.84
CA LEU A 65 -7.46 16.43 8.23
C LEU A 65 -8.21 15.49 9.19
N ARG A 66 -9.52 15.32 8.98
CA ARG A 66 -10.30 14.35 9.76
C ARG A 66 -9.76 12.93 9.66
N TYR A 67 -9.40 12.49 8.45
CA TYR A 67 -8.81 11.18 8.24
C TYR A 67 -7.47 11.02 8.98
N MET A 68 -6.64 12.05 9.01
CA MET A 68 -5.38 12.04 9.75
C MET A 68 -5.60 11.91 11.26
N GLU A 69 -6.62 12.54 11.80
CA GLU A 69 -6.96 12.51 13.23
C GLU A 69 -7.63 11.21 13.67
N GLU A 70 -8.61 10.72 12.93
CA GLU A 70 -9.45 9.60 13.37
C GLU A 70 -8.95 8.23 12.91
N VAL A 71 -8.36 8.16 11.71
CA VAL A 71 -8.03 6.89 11.03
C VAL A 71 -6.52 6.64 10.99
N LEU A 72 -5.75 7.66 10.61
CA LEU A 72 -4.33 7.50 10.36
C LEU A 72 -3.55 7.15 11.62
N VAL A 73 -3.91 7.71 12.77
CA VAL A 73 -3.26 7.46 14.08
C VAL A 73 -3.28 5.98 14.49
N LYS A 74 -4.29 5.23 14.03
CA LYS A 74 -4.45 3.80 14.33
C LYS A 74 -3.60 2.89 13.42
N LYS A 75 -2.97 3.45 12.39
CA LYS A 75 -2.22 2.67 11.40
C LYS A 75 -0.73 2.56 11.74
N LYS A 76 -0.16 1.38 11.57
CA LYS A 76 1.30 1.16 11.64
C LYS A 76 2.09 2.01 10.61
N SER A 77 1.46 2.39 9.49
CA SER A 77 2.04 3.22 8.42
C SER A 77 1.85 4.73 8.61
N CYS A 78 1.35 5.17 9.78
CA CYS A 78 0.95 6.53 10.09
C CYS A 78 1.95 7.59 9.59
N PHE A 79 3.21 7.47 9.93
CA PHE A 79 4.24 8.45 9.59
C PHE A 79 4.39 8.66 8.07
N ASN A 80 4.47 7.56 7.32
CA ASN A 80 4.66 7.64 5.86
C ASN A 80 3.41 8.16 5.13
N GLU A 81 2.22 7.73 5.57
CA GLU A 81 0.96 8.21 5.00
C GLU A 81 0.75 9.69 5.32
N MET A 82 1.14 10.14 6.52
CA MET A 82 1.09 11.55 6.92
C MET A 82 1.93 12.44 5.99
N ILE A 83 3.16 12.03 5.67
CA ILE A 83 4.02 12.77 4.73
C ILE A 83 3.35 12.91 3.36
N ILE A 84 2.77 11.81 2.86
CA ILE A 84 2.08 11.80 1.57
C ILE A 84 0.86 12.71 1.59
N LEU A 85 0.02 12.63 2.62
CA LEU A 85 -1.17 13.46 2.75
C LEU A 85 -0.82 14.95 2.92
N LYS A 86 0.21 15.30 3.70
CA LYS A 86 0.70 16.67 3.82
C LYS A 86 1.22 17.21 2.48
N ALA A 87 1.90 16.39 1.68
CA ALA A 87 2.32 16.78 0.34
C ALA A 87 1.12 16.96 -0.60
N PHE A 88 0.14 16.06 -0.54
CA PHE A 88 -1.08 16.11 -1.33
C PHE A 88 -1.94 17.36 -1.00
N MET A 89 -1.99 17.79 0.27
CA MET A 89 -2.71 19.00 0.68
C MET A 89 -2.16 20.31 0.07
N ARG A 90 -1.00 20.29 -0.58
CA ARG A 90 -0.45 21.45 -1.31
C ARG A 90 -1.09 21.66 -2.69
N GLU A 91 -1.83 20.67 -3.19
CA GLU A 91 -2.55 20.80 -4.46
C GLU A 91 -3.76 21.75 -4.30
N ARG A 92 -3.94 22.64 -5.27
CA ARG A 92 -4.96 23.72 -5.17
C ARG A 92 -6.38 23.16 -5.04
N PHE A 93 -6.69 22.10 -5.76
CA PHE A 93 -8.05 21.54 -5.82
C PHE A 93 -8.52 20.90 -4.50
N VAL A 94 -7.62 20.64 -3.54
CA VAL A 94 -8.03 20.11 -2.23
C VAL A 94 -8.84 21.10 -1.39
N ASN A 95 -8.76 22.40 -1.72
CA ASN A 95 -9.57 23.43 -1.08
C ASN A 95 -10.97 23.55 -1.69
N ASN A 96 -11.24 22.85 -2.80
CA ASN A 96 -12.57 22.86 -3.41
C ASN A 96 -13.53 22.01 -2.58
N PRO A 97 -14.83 22.39 -2.56
CA PRO A 97 -15.88 21.51 -2.03
C PRO A 97 -15.87 20.15 -2.70
N MET A 98 -16.17 19.08 -1.94
CA MET A 98 -16.15 17.70 -2.44
C MET A 98 -17.07 17.50 -3.67
N THR A 99 -18.15 18.26 -3.77
CA THR A 99 -19.08 18.23 -4.90
C THR A 99 -18.49 18.77 -6.21
N GLN A 100 -17.42 19.55 -6.14
CA GLN A 100 -16.73 20.12 -7.30
C GLN A 100 -15.48 19.30 -7.70
N ILE A 101 -15.10 18.33 -6.90
CA ILE A 101 -13.93 17.49 -7.21
C ILE A 101 -14.33 16.38 -8.18
N SER A 102 -13.72 16.40 -9.35
CA SER A 102 -13.97 15.47 -10.45
C SER A 102 -12.76 14.57 -10.73
N SER A 103 -12.97 13.55 -11.56
CA SER A 103 -11.88 12.68 -12.05
C SER A 103 -10.80 13.47 -12.81
N GLN A 104 -11.15 14.58 -13.46
CA GLN A 104 -10.21 15.46 -14.16
C GLN A 104 -9.13 16.02 -13.24
N HIS A 105 -9.48 16.42 -12.01
CA HIS A 105 -8.50 16.91 -11.02
C HIS A 105 -7.46 15.84 -10.69
N PHE A 106 -7.89 14.58 -10.53
CA PHE A 106 -6.98 13.47 -10.25
C PHE A 106 -6.20 13.00 -11.48
N ALA A 107 -6.76 13.12 -12.69
CA ALA A 107 -6.03 12.86 -13.93
C ALA A 107 -4.90 13.87 -14.11
N ASN A 108 -5.17 15.16 -13.93
CA ASN A 108 -4.15 16.21 -13.98
C ASN A 108 -3.08 16.02 -12.90
N TYR A 109 -3.48 15.64 -11.67
CA TYR A 109 -2.54 15.30 -10.60
C TYR A 109 -1.66 14.13 -11.00
N ARG A 110 -2.24 13.04 -11.54
CA ARG A 110 -1.51 11.86 -12.03
C ARG A 110 -0.45 12.27 -13.04
N ASP A 111 -0.85 13.03 -14.07
CA ASP A 111 0.03 13.37 -15.20
C ASP A 111 1.18 14.28 -14.73
N LYS A 112 0.89 15.26 -13.87
CA LYS A 112 1.91 16.10 -13.22
C LYS A 112 2.88 15.28 -12.36
N ARG A 113 2.34 14.35 -11.56
CA ARG A 113 3.18 13.53 -10.65
C ARG A 113 4.07 12.54 -11.38
N LEU A 114 3.61 11.95 -12.48
CA LEU A 114 4.40 11.02 -13.28
C LEU A 114 5.65 11.64 -13.89
N GLN A 115 5.72 12.97 -14.02
CA GLN A 115 6.93 13.68 -14.46
C GLN A 115 8.04 13.67 -13.40
N VAL A 116 7.71 13.49 -12.11
CA VAL A 116 8.67 13.62 -10.99
C VAL A 116 8.78 12.39 -10.10
N VAL A 117 7.82 11.45 -10.17
CA VAL A 117 7.86 10.22 -9.36
C VAL A 117 7.60 8.98 -10.19
N LYS A 118 8.09 7.83 -9.71
CA LYS A 118 7.83 6.53 -10.34
C LYS A 118 6.35 6.15 -10.22
N PRO A 119 5.80 5.38 -11.19
CA PRO A 119 4.41 4.92 -11.17
C PRO A 119 3.97 4.29 -9.84
N ALA A 120 4.82 3.49 -9.21
CA ALA A 120 4.54 2.86 -7.93
C ALA A 120 4.31 3.87 -6.78
N THR A 121 5.04 4.99 -6.78
CA THR A 121 4.87 6.06 -5.79
C THR A 121 3.52 6.74 -5.98
N LEU A 122 3.19 7.11 -7.21
CA LEU A 122 1.89 7.70 -7.53
C LEU A 122 0.72 6.79 -7.16
N LEU A 123 0.80 5.50 -7.49
CA LEU A 123 -0.26 4.54 -7.12
C LEU A 123 -0.45 4.45 -5.61
N ARG A 124 0.63 4.55 -4.84
CA ARG A 124 0.55 4.59 -3.38
C ARG A 124 -0.13 5.88 -2.90
N GLU A 125 0.22 7.03 -3.45
CA GLU A 125 -0.43 8.31 -3.14
C GLU A 125 -1.95 8.25 -3.42
N LEU A 126 -2.34 7.79 -4.61
CA LEU A 126 -3.74 7.64 -5.01
C LEU A 126 -4.49 6.60 -4.15
N SER A 127 -3.84 5.52 -3.76
CA SER A 127 -4.43 4.48 -2.91
C SER A 127 -4.81 5.00 -1.53
N ILE A 128 -4.00 5.87 -0.93
CA ILE A 128 -4.29 6.49 0.37
C ILE A 128 -5.54 7.39 0.26
N VAL A 129 -5.60 8.24 -0.77
CA VAL A 129 -6.76 9.12 -1.00
C VAL A 129 -8.00 8.28 -1.37
N GLN A 130 -7.85 7.21 -2.14
CA GLN A 130 -8.96 6.30 -2.44
C GLN A 130 -9.51 5.62 -1.16
N HIS A 131 -8.64 5.24 -0.22
CA HIS A 131 -9.05 4.71 1.07
C HIS A 131 -9.79 5.75 1.91
N LEU A 132 -9.34 7.02 1.90
CA LEU A 132 -10.04 8.12 2.54
C LEU A 132 -11.49 8.26 2.02
N TYR A 133 -11.71 8.25 0.70
CA TYR A 133 -13.07 8.24 0.13
C TYR A 133 -13.89 7.03 0.57
N SER A 134 -13.24 5.86 0.72
CA SER A 134 -13.92 4.65 1.19
C SER A 134 -14.36 4.76 2.65
N ILE A 135 -13.53 5.34 3.52
CA ILE A 135 -13.88 5.61 4.92
C ILE A 135 -15.01 6.65 5.00
N ALA A 136 -14.88 7.75 4.24
CA ALA A 136 -15.92 8.79 4.20
C ALA A 136 -17.29 8.22 3.84
N SER A 137 -17.33 7.30 2.88
CA SER A 137 -18.58 6.66 2.46
C SER A 137 -19.09 5.61 3.45
N LYS A 138 -18.21 4.82 4.08
CA LYS A 138 -18.59 3.66 4.90
C LYS A 138 -18.78 3.98 6.38
N GLU A 139 -17.96 4.90 6.91
CA GLU A 139 -17.90 5.17 8.35
C GLU A 139 -18.42 6.56 8.72
N TRP A 140 -18.39 7.51 7.78
CA TRP A 140 -18.86 8.88 8.03
C TRP A 140 -20.19 9.19 7.35
N ASP A 141 -20.83 8.19 6.75
CA ASP A 141 -22.14 8.29 6.06
C ASP A 141 -22.17 9.42 4.99
N MET A 142 -21.04 9.65 4.33
CA MET A 142 -20.91 10.67 3.30
C MET A 142 -21.13 10.02 1.93
N ASN A 143 -22.27 10.30 1.29
CA ASN A 143 -22.56 9.80 -0.05
C ASN A 143 -21.79 10.61 -1.13
N ILE A 144 -20.46 10.46 -1.14
CA ILE A 144 -19.56 11.16 -2.04
C ILE A 144 -18.98 10.17 -3.05
N PRO A 145 -19.19 10.37 -4.37
CA PRO A 145 -18.60 9.51 -5.37
C PRO A 145 -17.07 9.61 -5.34
N ASN A 146 -16.40 8.47 -5.46
CA ASN A 146 -14.93 8.45 -5.49
C ASN A 146 -14.40 8.67 -6.92
N PRO A 147 -13.87 9.84 -7.24
CA PRO A 147 -13.45 10.19 -8.60
C PRO A 147 -12.19 9.42 -9.05
N ILE A 148 -11.42 8.86 -8.11
CA ILE A 148 -10.19 8.11 -8.41
C ILE A 148 -10.49 6.76 -9.07
N LYS A 149 -11.71 6.23 -8.90
CA LYS A 149 -12.10 4.98 -9.55
C LYS A 149 -12.14 5.09 -11.07
N ASN A 150 -12.43 6.27 -11.59
CA ASN A 150 -12.68 6.52 -13.01
C ASN A 150 -11.43 6.98 -13.77
N ILE A 151 -10.28 7.14 -13.10
CA ILE A 151 -9.03 7.50 -13.78
C ILE A 151 -8.24 6.26 -14.19
N GLN A 152 -7.62 6.32 -15.33
CA GLN A 152 -6.66 5.31 -15.76
C GLN A 152 -5.41 5.38 -14.88
N LYS A 153 -5.07 4.27 -14.23
CA LYS A 153 -3.89 4.13 -13.40
C LYS A 153 -2.71 3.61 -14.23
N PRO A 154 -1.48 4.05 -13.95
CA PRO A 154 -0.32 3.51 -14.65
C PRO A 154 -0.11 2.04 -14.29
N SER A 155 0.34 1.25 -15.27
CA SER A 155 0.72 -0.14 -15.06
C SER A 155 2.01 -0.23 -14.25
N LEU A 156 2.11 -1.26 -13.40
CA LEU A 156 3.34 -1.57 -12.66
C LEU A 156 4.05 -2.74 -13.34
N ASN A 157 5.24 -2.51 -13.83
CA ASN A 157 6.17 -3.58 -14.15
C ASN A 157 7.30 -3.58 -13.10
N ASN A 158 6.99 -4.09 -11.89
CA ASN A 158 7.92 -4.10 -10.76
C ASN A 158 8.54 -5.48 -10.53
N ARG A 159 8.42 -6.39 -11.49
CA ARG A 159 8.98 -7.73 -11.36
C ARG A 159 10.50 -7.63 -11.42
N ARG A 160 11.17 -7.91 -10.30
CA ARG A 160 12.62 -8.01 -10.20
C ARG A 160 13.02 -9.48 -10.25
N GLU A 161 13.99 -9.79 -11.11
CA GLU A 161 14.54 -11.15 -11.27
C GLU A 161 16.05 -11.16 -11.04
N ARG A 162 16.56 -10.10 -10.37
CA ARG A 162 17.98 -9.91 -10.10
C ARG A 162 18.49 -11.00 -9.14
N ARG A 163 19.43 -11.81 -9.62
CA ARG A 163 20.15 -12.83 -8.86
C ARG A 163 21.56 -12.34 -8.55
N LEU A 164 22.19 -12.89 -7.49
CA LEU A 164 23.60 -12.64 -7.21
C LEU A 164 24.49 -13.43 -8.17
N THR A 165 25.54 -12.79 -8.70
CA THR A 165 26.62 -13.52 -9.35
C THR A 165 27.56 -14.14 -8.30
N ASN A 166 28.39 -15.12 -8.71
CA ASN A 166 29.36 -15.73 -7.81
C ASN A 166 30.41 -14.72 -7.32
N GLU A 167 30.83 -13.79 -8.19
CA GLU A 167 31.76 -12.71 -7.85
C GLU A 167 31.15 -11.76 -6.81
N GLU A 168 29.89 -11.36 -7.00
CA GLU A 168 29.17 -10.51 -6.06
C GLU A 168 28.99 -11.20 -4.71
N TYR A 169 28.60 -12.48 -4.72
CA TYR A 169 28.49 -13.28 -3.49
C TYR A 169 29.84 -13.33 -2.73
N ASN A 170 30.92 -13.68 -3.42
CA ASN A 170 32.24 -13.75 -2.82
C ASN A 170 32.69 -12.39 -2.26
N PHE A 171 32.41 -11.30 -2.99
CA PHE A 171 32.71 -9.95 -2.55
C PHE A 171 31.92 -9.56 -1.31
N LEU A 172 30.63 -9.86 -1.23
CA LEU A 172 29.75 -9.51 -0.13
C LEU A 172 30.00 -10.33 1.12
N VAL A 173 30.34 -11.64 0.96
CA VAL A 173 30.39 -12.60 2.07
C VAL A 173 31.83 -12.96 2.45
N LYS A 174 32.72 -13.25 1.48
CA LYS A 174 34.07 -13.79 1.75
C LYS A 174 35.18 -12.71 1.88
N GLY A 175 34.89 -11.46 1.52
CA GLY A 175 35.89 -10.40 1.54
C GLY A 175 36.36 -10.05 2.97
N ASN A 176 37.68 -9.94 3.16
CA ASN A 176 38.30 -9.53 4.44
C ASN A 176 38.05 -8.03 4.66
N ARG A 177 37.00 -7.65 5.46
CA ARG A 177 36.57 -6.26 5.57
C ARG A 177 36.12 -5.88 6.98
N PRO A 178 36.28 -4.59 7.35
CA PRO A 178 36.05 -4.11 8.72
C PRO A 178 34.57 -4.09 9.20
N GLN A 179 33.63 -4.53 8.39
CA GLN A 179 32.18 -4.53 8.75
C GLN A 179 31.66 -5.95 8.98
N ALA A 180 32.22 -6.65 9.95
CA ALA A 180 31.79 -8.02 10.32
C ALA A 180 30.26 -8.10 10.57
N VAL A 181 29.69 -7.11 11.27
CA VAL A 181 28.25 -7.08 11.58
C VAL A 181 27.39 -7.02 10.31
N LEU A 182 27.72 -6.16 9.34
CA LEU A 182 26.95 -6.09 8.07
C LEU A 182 27.05 -7.40 7.30
N ARG A 183 28.24 -8.04 7.27
CA ARG A 183 28.42 -9.34 6.61
C ARG A 183 27.55 -10.40 7.26
N ASN A 184 27.54 -10.48 8.57
CA ASN A 184 26.68 -11.41 9.32
C ASN A 184 25.20 -11.20 9.00
N ILE A 185 24.73 -9.93 8.92
CA ILE A 185 23.37 -9.60 8.50
C ILE A 185 23.08 -10.04 7.06
N ILE A 186 24.05 -9.88 6.14
CA ILE A 186 23.92 -10.33 4.74
C ILE A 186 23.81 -11.86 4.66
N GLU A 187 24.70 -12.57 5.37
CA GLU A 187 24.70 -14.02 5.38
C GLU A 187 23.42 -14.59 6.01
N VAL A 188 22.96 -14.04 7.13
CA VAL A 188 21.68 -14.42 7.73
C VAL A 188 20.52 -14.18 6.76
N ALA A 189 20.53 -13.07 6.02
CA ALA A 189 19.50 -12.80 5.00
C ALA A 189 19.49 -13.87 3.89
N LEU A 190 20.65 -14.30 3.43
CA LEU A 190 20.82 -15.32 2.40
C LEU A 190 20.47 -16.75 2.88
N GLU A 191 20.71 -17.04 4.16
CA GLU A 191 20.47 -18.36 4.74
C GLU A 191 19.02 -18.56 5.22
N THR A 192 18.30 -17.48 5.53
CA THR A 192 16.97 -17.54 6.17
C THR A 192 15.84 -16.92 5.35
N ALA A 193 16.16 -16.22 4.28
CA ALA A 193 15.18 -15.39 3.53
C ALA A 193 14.36 -14.41 4.39
N MET A 194 14.81 -14.05 5.58
CA MET A 194 14.12 -13.12 6.47
C MET A 194 14.10 -11.69 5.90
N ARG A 195 13.11 -10.90 6.33
CA ARG A 195 13.11 -9.46 6.04
C ARG A 195 14.16 -8.74 6.89
N ARG A 196 14.78 -7.67 6.37
CA ARG A 196 15.78 -6.89 7.11
C ARG A 196 15.33 -6.51 8.53
N GLY A 197 14.09 -6.07 8.69
CA GLY A 197 13.56 -5.70 10.02
C GLY A 197 13.41 -6.90 10.95
N GLU A 198 13.10 -8.08 10.44
CA GLU A 198 13.04 -9.32 11.21
C GLU A 198 14.45 -9.72 11.68
N ILE A 199 15.46 -9.65 10.80
CA ILE A 199 16.87 -9.95 11.13
C ILE A 199 17.38 -9.02 12.23
N LEU A 200 17.12 -7.72 12.16
CA LEU A 200 17.60 -6.75 13.12
C LEU A 200 16.93 -6.86 14.51
N ASN A 201 15.79 -7.55 14.58
CA ASN A 201 15.04 -7.76 15.81
C ASN A 201 15.26 -9.17 16.41
N ILE A 202 16.19 -9.97 15.88
CA ILE A 202 16.55 -11.27 16.48
C ILE A 202 17.15 -11.03 17.85
N GLN A 203 16.66 -11.78 18.84
CA GLN A 203 17.19 -11.82 20.19
C GLN A 203 17.67 -13.24 20.50
N THR A 204 18.57 -13.40 21.45
CA THR A 204 19.17 -14.70 21.79
C THR A 204 18.10 -15.70 22.25
N GLU A 205 17.09 -15.25 23.00
CA GLU A 205 15.99 -16.08 23.48
C GLU A 205 15.07 -16.61 22.35
N HIS A 206 15.14 -16.03 21.15
CA HIS A 206 14.38 -16.51 20.00
C HIS A 206 14.99 -17.75 19.36
N ILE A 207 16.25 -18.07 19.68
CA ILE A 207 16.99 -19.20 19.13
C ILE A 207 16.78 -20.39 20.05
N LYS A 208 16.24 -21.49 19.52
CA LYS A 208 16.06 -22.75 20.24
C LYS A 208 16.62 -23.90 19.37
N GLU A 209 17.68 -24.53 19.83
CA GLU A 209 18.38 -25.58 19.08
C GLU A 209 18.70 -25.13 17.65
N GLN A 210 18.09 -25.70 16.64
CA GLN A 210 18.26 -25.35 15.22
C GLN A 210 17.08 -24.58 14.63
N THR A 211 16.32 -23.90 15.49
CA THR A 211 15.15 -23.11 15.06
C THR A 211 15.22 -21.69 15.56
N LEU A 212 14.55 -20.78 14.84
CA LEU A 212 14.43 -19.37 15.19
C LEU A 212 12.95 -18.96 15.22
N LEU A 213 12.49 -18.50 16.37
CA LEU A 213 11.18 -17.87 16.53
C LEU A 213 11.25 -16.43 16.03
N ILE A 214 10.30 -16.05 15.18
CA ILE A 214 10.09 -14.68 14.70
C ILE A 214 8.75 -14.20 15.29
N PRO A 215 8.76 -13.50 16.44
CA PRO A 215 7.55 -13.26 17.23
C PRO A 215 6.59 -12.25 16.60
N ILE A 216 7.12 -11.28 15.84
CA ILE A 216 6.31 -10.23 15.21
C ILE A 216 6.74 -10.08 13.76
N THR A 217 5.84 -10.47 12.86
CA THR A 217 6.03 -10.22 11.44
C THR A 217 5.31 -8.93 11.00
N LYS A 218 5.64 -8.43 9.82
CA LYS A 218 4.92 -7.30 9.21
C LYS A 218 3.40 -7.56 9.11
N ASN A 219 3.00 -8.82 9.04
CA ASN A 219 1.61 -9.27 8.89
C ASN A 219 0.94 -9.62 10.22
N GLY A 220 1.66 -9.50 11.35
CA GLY A 220 1.12 -9.71 12.70
C GLY A 220 1.23 -11.13 13.25
N ASP A 221 1.58 -12.14 12.44
CA ASP A 221 1.69 -13.52 12.92
C ASP A 221 3.14 -13.85 13.29
N GLU A 222 3.30 -14.68 14.31
CA GLU A 222 4.57 -15.32 14.64
C GLU A 222 4.85 -16.50 13.69
N ARG A 223 6.11 -16.86 13.54
CA ARG A 223 6.52 -18.09 12.87
C ARG A 223 7.86 -18.59 13.37
N THR A 224 8.03 -19.90 13.38
CA THR A 224 9.31 -20.54 13.67
C THR A 224 9.89 -21.08 12.35
N ILE A 225 11.18 -20.80 12.12
CA ILE A 225 11.89 -21.23 10.92
C ILE A 225 13.08 -22.11 11.29
N PRO A 226 13.45 -23.11 10.48
CA PRO A 226 14.69 -23.86 10.66
C PRO A 226 15.90 -22.98 10.32
N LEU A 227 17.00 -23.20 11.02
CA LEU A 227 18.27 -22.55 10.76
C LEU A 227 19.23 -23.53 10.08
N THR A 228 19.91 -23.05 9.04
CA THR A 228 21.07 -23.76 8.50
C THR A 228 22.21 -23.73 9.52
N LYS A 229 23.12 -24.71 9.48
CA LYS A 229 24.32 -24.72 10.34
C LYS A 229 25.08 -23.39 10.28
N ARG A 230 25.15 -22.77 9.08
CA ARG A 230 25.83 -21.49 8.91
C ARG A 230 25.09 -20.34 9.58
N ALA A 231 23.76 -20.26 9.43
CA ALA A 231 22.96 -19.24 10.09
C ALA A 231 23.05 -19.35 11.63
N LEU A 232 22.92 -20.56 12.14
CA LEU A 232 23.05 -20.84 13.59
C LEU A 232 24.41 -20.38 14.10
N TYR A 233 25.50 -20.81 13.48
CA TYR A 233 26.86 -20.41 13.86
C TYR A 233 27.04 -18.88 13.91
N ILE A 234 26.49 -18.14 12.92
CA ILE A 234 26.59 -16.68 12.90
C ILE A 234 25.81 -16.07 14.06
N LEU A 235 24.60 -16.55 14.32
CA LEU A 235 23.73 -15.99 15.35
C LEU A 235 24.29 -16.26 16.77
N GLU A 236 24.89 -17.41 17.01
CA GLU A 236 25.51 -17.77 18.28
C GLU A 236 26.81 -16.98 18.54
N ASN A 237 27.54 -16.59 17.49
CA ASN A 237 28.83 -15.90 17.60
C ASN A 237 28.74 -14.40 17.28
N THR A 238 27.56 -13.81 17.37
CA THR A 238 27.32 -12.38 17.11
C THR A 238 26.50 -11.77 18.22
N GLN A 239 26.78 -10.51 18.56
CA GLN A 239 25.93 -9.76 19.49
C GLN A 239 24.53 -9.60 18.91
N LEU A 240 23.51 -10.02 19.68
CA LEU A 240 22.10 -9.88 19.37
C LEU A 240 21.40 -9.00 20.42
N PRO A 241 20.41 -8.17 20.00
CA PRO A 241 20.09 -7.84 18.61
C PRO A 241 21.29 -7.19 17.90
N PHE A 242 21.36 -7.33 16.58
CA PHE A 242 22.46 -6.74 15.82
C PHE A 242 22.62 -5.24 16.12
N PRO A 243 23.83 -4.75 16.44
CA PRO A 243 24.07 -3.38 16.87
C PRO A 243 24.05 -2.38 15.68
N MET A 244 23.05 -2.49 14.83
CA MET A 244 22.83 -1.61 13.66
C MET A 244 21.36 -1.27 13.48
N SER A 245 21.06 0.01 13.31
CA SER A 245 19.73 0.43 12.92
C SER A 245 19.45 0.10 11.44
N ALA A 246 18.17 0.02 11.07
CA ALA A 246 17.76 -0.22 9.67
C ALA A 246 18.34 0.81 8.69
N ASN A 247 18.51 2.08 9.11
CA ASN A 247 19.13 3.10 8.30
C ASN A 247 20.65 2.92 8.20
N ALA A 248 21.31 2.53 9.30
CA ALA A 248 22.74 2.22 9.29
C ALA A 248 23.06 1.07 8.33
N VAL A 249 22.26 0.00 8.35
CA VAL A 249 22.38 -1.12 7.37
C VAL A 249 22.22 -0.62 5.96
N ARG A 250 21.23 0.25 5.67
CA ARG A 250 21.02 0.81 4.33
C ARG A 250 22.25 1.59 3.84
N LEU A 251 22.75 2.50 4.67
CA LEU A 251 23.92 3.31 4.31
C LEU A 251 25.20 2.46 4.15
N ALA A 252 25.39 1.46 5.01
CA ALA A 252 26.53 0.56 4.91
C ALA A 252 26.45 -0.34 3.67
N TRP A 253 25.23 -0.82 3.34
CA TRP A 253 24.95 -1.56 2.10
C TRP A 253 25.25 -0.75 0.85
N ASP A 254 24.81 0.52 0.79
CA ASP A 254 25.05 1.40 -0.36
C ASP A 254 26.56 1.68 -0.55
N ARG A 255 27.29 1.89 0.57
CA ARG A 255 28.77 2.03 0.53
C ARG A 255 29.46 0.75 0.08
N LEU A 256 29.01 -0.41 0.56
CA LEU A 256 29.55 -1.72 0.19
C LEU A 256 29.38 -1.99 -1.31
N LYS A 257 28.18 -1.77 -1.84
CA LYS A 257 27.89 -1.91 -3.28
C LYS A 257 28.77 -0.98 -4.13
N LYS A 258 28.88 0.30 -3.73
CA LYS A 258 29.74 1.25 -4.44
C LYS A 258 31.19 0.77 -4.48
N LYS A 259 31.71 0.22 -3.39
CA LYS A 259 33.07 -0.31 -3.26
C LYS A 259 33.30 -1.55 -4.13
N GLY A 260 32.27 -2.38 -4.32
CA GLY A 260 32.29 -3.57 -5.19
C GLY A 260 31.84 -3.30 -6.62
N ASN A 261 31.56 -2.04 -6.99
CA ASN A 261 30.96 -1.69 -8.27
C ASN A 261 29.70 -2.51 -8.63
N ILE A 262 28.93 -2.91 -7.60
CA ILE A 262 27.72 -3.73 -7.74
C ILE A 262 26.57 -2.80 -8.11
N LYS A 263 26.03 -2.98 -9.31
CA LYS A 263 24.92 -2.17 -9.84
C LYS A 263 23.58 -2.89 -9.63
N ASP A 264 22.53 -2.11 -9.49
CA ASP A 264 21.13 -2.55 -9.41
C ASP A 264 20.88 -3.75 -8.47
N LEU A 265 21.50 -3.76 -7.28
CA LEU A 265 21.26 -4.74 -6.25
C LEU A 265 20.69 -4.05 -5.00
N HIS A 266 19.50 -4.43 -4.57
CA HIS A 266 18.90 -3.97 -3.32
C HIS A 266 19.14 -4.98 -2.21
N PHE A 267 19.16 -4.55 -0.95
CA PHE A 267 19.26 -5.47 0.18
C PHE A 267 18.14 -6.52 0.20
N HIS A 268 16.95 -6.15 -0.28
CA HIS A 268 15.81 -7.07 -0.36
C HIS A 268 15.98 -8.17 -1.41
N ASP A 269 16.86 -7.95 -2.40
CA ASP A 269 17.15 -8.97 -3.42
C ASP A 269 17.91 -10.17 -2.83
N LEU A 270 18.57 -10.01 -1.65
CA LEU A 270 19.14 -11.13 -0.89
C LEU A 270 18.07 -12.14 -0.45
N ARG A 271 16.88 -11.65 -0.08
CA ARG A 271 15.75 -12.52 0.23
C ARG A 271 15.22 -13.23 -1.02
N HIS A 272 15.18 -12.54 -2.16
CA HIS A 272 14.82 -13.16 -3.44
C HIS A 272 15.83 -14.27 -3.81
N GLU A 273 17.11 -14.00 -3.64
CA GLU A 273 18.19 -14.97 -3.84
C GLU A 273 18.05 -16.18 -2.93
N ALA A 274 17.83 -15.98 -1.63
CA ALA A 274 17.63 -17.05 -0.66
C ALA A 274 16.45 -17.97 -1.04
N ILE A 275 15.31 -17.37 -1.41
CA ILE A 275 14.12 -18.12 -1.84
C ILE A 275 14.43 -18.97 -3.07
N SER A 276 15.09 -18.39 -4.07
CA SER A 276 15.48 -19.13 -5.28
C SER A 276 16.39 -20.31 -4.92
N ARG A 277 17.40 -20.10 -4.04
CA ARG A 277 18.30 -21.17 -3.56
C ARG A 277 17.56 -22.27 -2.81
N PHE A 278 16.51 -21.96 -2.08
CA PHE A 278 15.69 -22.99 -1.42
C PHE A 278 14.99 -23.88 -2.45
N PHE A 279 14.43 -23.32 -3.51
CA PHE A 279 13.86 -24.10 -4.61
C PHE A 279 14.93 -24.92 -5.37
N GLU A 280 16.11 -24.36 -5.59
CA GLU A 280 17.25 -25.04 -6.20
C GLU A 280 17.75 -26.24 -5.34
N LYS A 281 17.59 -26.15 -4.01
CA LYS A 281 17.81 -27.26 -3.06
C LYS A 281 16.67 -28.26 -3.02
N GLY A 282 15.60 -28.07 -3.77
CA GLY A 282 14.48 -29.00 -3.87
C GLY A 282 13.36 -28.80 -2.84
N LEU A 283 13.38 -27.72 -2.06
CA LEU A 283 12.28 -27.44 -1.13
C LEU A 283 10.99 -27.17 -1.89
N SER A 284 9.89 -27.66 -1.34
CA SER A 284 8.54 -27.44 -1.87
C SER A 284 8.02 -26.02 -1.58
N ILE A 285 6.97 -25.62 -2.29
CA ILE A 285 6.32 -24.31 -2.07
C ILE A 285 5.85 -24.12 -0.61
N PRO A 286 5.18 -25.09 0.05
CA PRO A 286 4.81 -24.95 1.47
C PRO A 286 5.99 -24.76 2.41
N GLU A 287 7.09 -25.48 2.20
CA GLU A 287 8.31 -25.35 3.01
C GLU A 287 8.95 -23.97 2.86
N VAL A 288 9.08 -23.49 1.62
CA VAL A 288 9.59 -22.15 1.35
C VAL A 288 8.63 -21.06 1.88
N ALA A 289 7.32 -21.29 1.81
CA ALA A 289 6.33 -20.37 2.37
C ALA A 289 6.46 -20.24 3.89
N LEU A 290 6.65 -21.37 4.61
CA LEU A 290 6.90 -21.41 6.05
C LEU A 290 8.16 -20.61 6.41
N ILE A 291 9.28 -20.89 5.77
CA ILE A 291 10.56 -20.21 6.06
C ILE A 291 10.44 -18.70 5.76
N SER A 292 9.98 -18.37 4.57
CA SER A 292 9.93 -16.98 4.10
C SER A 292 8.78 -16.16 4.69
N GLY A 293 7.70 -16.81 5.18
CA GLY A 293 6.51 -16.15 5.71
C GLY A 293 5.67 -15.49 4.61
N HIS A 294 5.50 -16.14 3.45
CA HIS A 294 4.56 -15.74 2.43
C HIS A 294 3.18 -16.33 2.72
N LYS A 295 2.19 -15.48 2.98
CA LYS A 295 0.78 -15.91 3.14
C LYS A 295 0.14 -16.28 1.81
N ASP A 296 0.49 -15.59 0.75
CA ASP A 296 0.04 -15.88 -0.61
C ASP A 296 1.12 -16.67 -1.35
N VAL A 297 0.94 -17.97 -1.44
CA VAL A 297 1.88 -18.89 -2.10
C VAL A 297 2.05 -18.61 -3.59
N ARG A 298 1.07 -17.93 -4.23
CA ARG A 298 1.18 -17.52 -5.64
C ARG A 298 2.38 -16.62 -5.90
N MET A 299 2.81 -15.88 -4.89
CA MET A 299 4.01 -15.05 -4.97
C MET A 299 5.30 -15.85 -5.10
N LEU A 300 5.28 -17.13 -4.72
CA LEU A 300 6.45 -18.01 -4.79
C LEU A 300 6.62 -18.69 -6.15
N PHE A 301 5.56 -18.85 -6.95
CA PHE A 301 5.66 -19.46 -8.29
C PHE A 301 6.68 -18.77 -9.21
N ARG A 302 6.94 -17.49 -9.00
CA ARG A 302 7.95 -16.73 -9.75
C ARG A 302 9.40 -17.26 -9.54
N TYR A 303 9.65 -18.07 -8.52
CA TYR A 303 10.97 -18.60 -8.18
C TYR A 303 11.13 -20.07 -8.50
N THR A 304 10.07 -20.78 -8.83
CA THR A 304 10.13 -22.22 -9.02
C THR A 304 10.88 -22.61 -10.29
N HIS A 305 10.93 -21.73 -11.31
CA HIS A 305 11.63 -21.93 -12.59
C HIS A 305 11.61 -23.39 -13.10
N LEU A 306 10.51 -24.13 -12.84
CA LEU A 306 10.35 -25.53 -13.20
C LEU A 306 10.46 -25.70 -14.71
N LYS A 307 11.39 -26.52 -15.15
CA LYS A 307 11.51 -26.95 -16.54
C LYS A 307 10.92 -28.35 -16.69
N ALA A 308 10.45 -28.67 -17.88
CA ALA A 308 9.92 -30.02 -18.16
C ALA A 308 10.93 -31.12 -17.85
N GLU A 309 12.22 -30.87 -18.13
CA GLU A 309 13.33 -31.77 -17.86
C GLU A 309 13.50 -32.07 -16.36
N ASP A 310 13.22 -31.09 -15.50
CA ASP A 310 13.30 -31.27 -14.04
C ASP A 310 12.16 -32.15 -13.52
N ILE A 311 11.02 -32.13 -14.21
CA ILE A 311 9.87 -32.99 -13.88
C ILE A 311 10.09 -34.40 -14.39
N LEU A 312 10.63 -34.56 -15.60
CA LEU A 312 10.96 -35.89 -16.16
C LEU A 312 11.92 -36.72 -15.27
N ARG A 313 12.83 -36.06 -14.54
CA ARG A 313 13.73 -36.73 -13.59
C ARG A 313 13.02 -37.25 -12.33
N LYS A 314 11.79 -36.85 -12.09
CA LYS A 314 10.98 -37.24 -10.93
C LYS A 314 9.90 -38.27 -11.27
N LEU A 315 9.60 -38.42 -12.56
CA LEU A 315 8.69 -39.42 -13.12
C LEU A 315 9.43 -40.68 -13.49
#